data_3f4c98b0ab9392466a2cafcb1987c956
#
_entry.id   3f4c98b0ab9392466a2cafcb1987c956
#
_cell.length_a   1.000
_cell.length_b   1.000
_cell.length_c   1.000
_cell.angle_alpha   90.00
_cell.angle_beta   90.00
_cell.angle_gamma   90.00
#
_symmetry.space_group_name_H-M   'P 1'
#
loop_
_entity.id
_entity.type
_entity.pdbx_description
1 polymer ?
#
loop_
_entity_poly.entity_id
_entity_poly.type
_entity_poly.pdbx_seq_one_letter_code
_entity_poly.pdbx_strand_id
1 'polypeptide(L)'
;MALAFELRSLRDRPYELLRELDRRARGAAQGKPEAAVSGAEWVGIAFRLGGEAFLLAREETREVMSYPASVTRVPGAKGWVRGLSNLRGQLLPVVDLRAFLGSGATSVTRATRVLVANHREIPAGLLVDEVMGFRRFYDSEFSTDLPPTLLRCERYLAGAFKRGAEVWPVFSVRTLLESQAFLQAAAS
;
A
#
# COMPACT_ATOMS: atom_id res chain seq x y z
N MET A 1 16.19 -34.99 -18.41
CA MET A 1 17.43 -35.39 -17.71
C MET A 1 18.60 -34.42 -17.94
N ALA A 2 18.71 -33.74 -19.07
CA ALA A 2 19.78 -32.75 -19.37
C ALA A 2 19.73 -31.47 -18.52
N LEU A 3 18.57 -30.98 -18.19
CA LEU A 3 18.35 -29.71 -17.45
C LEU A 3 18.89 -29.72 -15.99
N ALA A 4 18.87 -30.89 -15.35
CA ALA A 4 19.37 -31.01 -13.97
C ALA A 4 20.91 -31.09 -13.89
N PHE A 5 21.56 -31.44 -15.00
CA PHE A 5 22.99 -31.57 -15.11
C PHE A 5 23.67 -30.18 -15.23
N GLU A 6 23.09 -29.27 -16.02
CA GLU A 6 23.64 -27.92 -16.21
C GLU A 6 23.62 -27.07 -14.94
N LEU A 7 22.56 -27.14 -14.14
CA LEU A 7 22.48 -26.41 -12.86
C LEU A 7 23.46 -26.95 -11.80
N ARG A 8 23.78 -28.23 -11.84
CA ARG A 8 24.76 -28.84 -10.95
C ARG A 8 26.19 -28.38 -11.26
N SER A 9 26.54 -28.10 -12.52
CA SER A 9 27.87 -27.59 -12.87
C SER A 9 28.12 -26.15 -12.45
N LEU A 10 27.06 -25.39 -12.10
CA LEU A 10 27.14 -24.01 -11.61
C LEU A 10 27.08 -23.89 -10.08
N ARG A 11 27.08 -25.02 -9.35
CA ARG A 11 26.98 -25.08 -7.90
C ARG A 11 28.06 -24.25 -7.17
N ASP A 12 29.27 -24.24 -7.73
CA ASP A 12 30.41 -23.52 -7.18
C ASP A 12 30.56 -22.09 -7.70
N ARG A 13 29.59 -21.63 -8.50
CA ARG A 13 29.55 -20.28 -9.09
C ARG A 13 28.19 -19.62 -8.81
N PRO A 14 27.96 -19.16 -7.60
CA PRO A 14 26.63 -18.69 -7.17
C PRO A 14 26.10 -17.52 -8.00
N TYR A 15 26.96 -16.65 -8.51
CA TYR A 15 26.54 -15.54 -9.35
C TYR A 15 26.05 -16.00 -10.74
N GLU A 16 26.71 -16.96 -11.35
CA GLU A 16 26.30 -17.52 -12.65
C GLU A 16 25.01 -18.34 -12.51
N LEU A 17 24.87 -19.07 -11.39
CA LEU A 17 23.65 -19.80 -11.05
C LEU A 17 22.45 -18.85 -10.91
N LEU A 18 22.60 -17.73 -10.19
CA LEU A 18 21.55 -16.73 -10.02
C LEU A 18 21.17 -16.08 -11.35
N ARG A 19 22.14 -15.73 -12.20
CA ARG A 19 21.86 -15.19 -13.54
C ARG A 19 21.10 -16.18 -14.42
N GLU A 20 21.46 -17.47 -14.38
CA GLU A 20 20.77 -18.50 -15.16
C GLU A 20 19.35 -18.74 -14.64
N LEU A 21 19.14 -18.72 -13.31
CA LEU A 21 17.80 -18.80 -12.71
C LEU A 21 16.94 -17.58 -13.06
N ASP A 22 17.48 -16.37 -13.02
CA ASP A 22 16.78 -15.14 -13.44
C ASP A 22 16.42 -15.17 -14.93
N ARG A 23 17.34 -15.60 -15.79
CA ARG A 23 17.08 -15.79 -17.22
C ARG A 23 15.95 -16.78 -17.49
N ARG A 24 15.93 -17.90 -16.75
CA ARG A 24 14.90 -18.93 -16.88
C ARG A 24 13.55 -18.47 -16.33
N ALA A 25 13.55 -17.75 -15.21
CA ALA A 25 12.34 -17.16 -14.64
C ALA A 25 11.71 -16.16 -15.62
N ARG A 26 12.52 -15.32 -16.27
CA ARG A 26 12.04 -14.40 -17.33
C ARG A 26 11.55 -15.14 -18.57
N GLY A 27 12.23 -16.21 -18.98
CA GLY A 27 11.82 -17.06 -20.11
C GLY A 27 10.54 -17.84 -19.83
N ALA A 28 10.33 -18.31 -18.59
CA ALA A 28 9.10 -18.99 -18.18
C ALA A 28 7.91 -18.01 -18.06
N ALA A 29 8.18 -16.77 -17.70
CA ALA A 29 7.16 -15.71 -17.70
C ALA A 29 6.69 -15.31 -19.11
N GLN A 30 7.52 -15.56 -20.13
CA GLN A 30 7.19 -15.34 -21.56
C GLN A 30 6.35 -16.46 -22.20
N GLY A 31 6.09 -17.56 -21.47
CA GLY A 31 5.44 -18.76 -22.00
C GLY A 31 3.91 -18.82 -21.89
N LYS A 32 3.22 -17.73 -21.49
CA LYS A 32 1.77 -17.61 -21.64
C LYS A 32 1.46 -16.45 -22.57
N PRO A 33 0.79 -16.69 -23.72
CA PRO A 33 0.18 -15.62 -24.49
C PRO A 33 -1.13 -15.23 -23.76
N GLU A 34 -1.04 -14.50 -22.66
CA GLU A 34 -2.11 -13.58 -22.30
C GLU A 34 -2.04 -12.45 -23.31
N ALA A 35 -3.19 -12.15 -23.93
CA ALA A 35 -3.34 -11.09 -24.90
C ALA A 35 -2.50 -9.88 -24.45
N ALA A 36 -1.58 -9.41 -25.28
CA ALA A 36 -0.66 -8.34 -24.95
C ALA A 36 -1.47 -7.09 -24.54
N VAL A 37 -1.68 -6.93 -23.25
CA VAL A 37 -2.21 -5.70 -22.69
C VAL A 37 -1.08 -4.70 -22.80
N SER A 38 -1.11 -3.87 -23.85
CA SER A 38 -0.14 -2.82 -24.09
C SER A 38 -0.42 -1.69 -23.12
N GLY A 39 0.51 -1.43 -22.20
CA GLY A 39 0.41 -0.32 -21.25
C GLY A 39 1.56 -0.36 -20.25
N ALA A 40 1.90 0.78 -19.65
CA ALA A 40 2.83 0.80 -18.52
C ALA A 40 2.25 -0.01 -17.36
N GLU A 41 3.13 -0.73 -16.66
CA GLU A 41 2.73 -1.51 -15.47
C GLU A 41 2.65 -0.57 -14.26
N TRP A 42 1.51 -0.54 -13.59
CA TRP A 42 1.33 0.16 -12.33
C TRP A 42 1.40 -0.83 -11.16
N VAL A 43 2.14 -0.47 -10.12
CA VAL A 43 2.30 -1.28 -8.92
C VAL A 43 1.75 -0.54 -7.71
N GLY A 44 0.84 -1.17 -6.99
CA GLY A 44 0.27 -0.62 -5.76
C GLY A 44 0.33 -1.60 -4.59
N ILE A 45 0.09 -1.05 -3.41
CA ILE A 45 -0.09 -1.79 -2.17
C ILE A 45 -1.59 -1.94 -1.95
N ALA A 46 -2.05 -3.19 -1.87
CA ALA A 46 -3.43 -3.48 -1.51
C ALA A 46 -3.59 -3.52 0.01
N PHE A 47 -4.58 -2.82 0.53
CA PHE A 47 -4.89 -2.80 1.95
C PHE A 47 -6.39 -2.86 2.21
N ARG A 48 -6.77 -3.26 3.41
CA ARG A 48 -8.15 -3.31 3.88
C ARG A 48 -8.41 -2.19 4.88
N LEU A 49 -9.57 -1.56 4.76
CA LEU A 49 -10.04 -0.55 5.70
C LEU A 49 -11.55 -0.62 5.83
N GLY A 50 -12.08 -0.82 7.04
CA GLY A 50 -13.51 -0.88 7.29
C GLY A 50 -14.25 -1.99 6.53
N GLY A 51 -13.54 -3.07 6.19
CA GLY A 51 -14.10 -4.19 5.41
C GLY A 51 -13.92 -4.06 3.90
N GLU A 52 -13.58 -2.88 3.38
CA GLU A 52 -13.32 -2.65 1.95
C GLU A 52 -11.83 -2.78 1.61
N ALA A 53 -11.55 -3.15 0.35
CA ALA A 53 -10.21 -3.23 -0.17
C ALA A 53 -9.89 -2.01 -1.03
N PHE A 54 -8.71 -1.46 -0.83
CA PHE A 54 -8.18 -0.31 -1.56
C PHE A 54 -6.79 -0.61 -2.09
N LEU A 55 -6.40 0.17 -3.08
CA LEU A 55 -5.01 0.26 -3.53
C LEU A 55 -4.44 1.61 -3.14
N LEU A 56 -3.14 1.66 -2.99
CA LEU A 56 -2.41 2.91 -2.90
C LEU A 56 -1.13 2.77 -3.73
N ALA A 57 -0.73 3.84 -4.40
CA ALA A 57 0.47 3.83 -5.22
C ALA A 57 1.71 3.52 -4.36
N ARG A 58 2.57 2.59 -4.85
CA ARG A 58 3.76 2.16 -4.10
C ARG A 58 4.64 3.35 -3.70
N GLU A 59 4.79 4.33 -4.59
CA GLU A 59 5.59 5.53 -4.39
C GLU A 59 5.04 6.48 -3.31
N GLU A 60 3.75 6.41 -2.98
CA GLU A 60 3.15 7.19 -1.89
C GLU A 60 3.42 6.57 -0.51
N THR A 61 4.03 5.38 -0.45
CA THR A 61 4.38 4.69 0.80
C THR A 61 5.89 4.50 0.91
N ARG A 62 6.47 4.95 2.01
CA ARG A 62 7.89 4.73 2.33
C ARG A 62 8.13 3.33 2.87
N GLU A 63 7.29 2.89 3.81
CA GLU A 63 7.35 1.55 4.40
C GLU A 63 6.02 1.12 5.00
N VAL A 64 5.88 -0.17 5.23
CA VAL A 64 4.75 -0.79 5.93
C VAL A 64 5.28 -1.44 7.20
N MET A 65 4.67 -1.11 8.34
CA MET A 65 5.11 -1.65 9.62
C MET A 65 3.94 -2.19 10.45
N SER A 66 4.23 -3.01 11.43
CA SER A 66 3.26 -3.40 12.45
C SER A 66 2.87 -2.19 13.30
N TYR A 67 1.71 -2.26 13.96
CA TYR A 67 1.35 -1.23 14.93
C TYR A 67 2.45 -1.09 16.00
N PRO A 68 2.94 0.12 16.27
CA PRO A 68 4.03 0.33 17.22
C PRO A 68 3.65 -0.12 18.64
N ALA A 69 4.61 -0.72 19.34
CA ALA A 69 4.40 -1.15 20.73
C ALA A 69 4.16 0.04 21.68
N SER A 70 4.67 1.23 21.34
CA SER A 70 4.51 2.46 22.11
C SER A 70 4.02 3.58 21.20
N VAL A 71 2.86 4.13 21.57
CA VAL A 71 2.25 5.32 20.96
C VAL A 71 1.86 6.28 22.07
N THR A 72 2.51 7.42 22.14
CA THR A 72 2.26 8.45 23.14
C THR A 72 1.14 9.37 22.67
N ARG A 73 0.08 9.47 23.44
CA ARG A 73 -1.05 10.37 23.13
C ARG A 73 -0.61 11.83 23.14
N VAL A 74 -1.17 12.61 22.22
CA VAL A 74 -0.98 14.06 22.15
C VAL A 74 -2.22 14.75 22.75
N PRO A 75 -2.08 15.47 23.87
CA PRO A 75 -3.19 16.25 24.42
C PRO A 75 -3.69 17.30 23.41
N GLY A 76 -5.00 17.51 23.34
CA GLY A 76 -5.59 18.46 22.41
C GLY A 76 -5.54 18.05 20.92
N ALA A 77 -5.20 16.81 20.61
CA ALA A 77 -5.33 16.28 19.26
C ALA A 77 -6.73 15.71 19.00
N LYS A 78 -7.15 15.75 17.73
CA LYS A 78 -8.44 15.14 17.32
C LYS A 78 -8.44 13.63 17.56
N GLY A 79 -9.62 13.04 17.77
CA GLY A 79 -9.80 11.65 18.15
C GLY A 79 -9.25 10.61 17.17
N TRP A 80 -9.03 11.00 15.91
CA TRP A 80 -8.39 10.15 14.90
C TRP A 80 -6.86 10.15 14.97
N VAL A 81 -6.23 11.06 15.75
CA VAL A 81 -4.80 11.01 16.03
C VAL A 81 -4.55 10.05 17.19
N ARG A 82 -3.96 8.91 16.93
CA ARG A 82 -3.61 7.92 17.97
C ARG A 82 -2.50 8.41 18.88
N GLY A 83 -1.58 9.21 18.35
CA GLY A 83 -0.46 9.78 19.07
C GLY A 83 0.82 9.80 18.23
N LEU A 84 1.95 9.91 18.94
CA LEU A 84 3.29 9.89 18.35
C LEU A 84 4.00 8.58 18.68
N SER A 85 4.69 8.04 17.72
CA SER A 85 5.60 6.90 17.88
C SER A 85 6.99 7.26 17.41
N ASN A 86 8.01 6.63 17.97
CA ASN A 86 9.38 6.76 17.49
C ASN A 86 9.64 5.71 16.41
N LEU A 87 9.92 6.16 15.20
CA LEU A 87 10.34 5.32 14.10
C LEU A 87 11.79 5.64 13.74
N ARG A 88 12.72 4.77 14.13
CA ARG A 88 14.16 4.90 13.84
C ARG A 88 14.73 6.28 14.21
N GLY A 89 14.34 6.79 15.39
CA GLY A 89 14.80 8.10 15.88
C GLY A 89 13.99 9.30 15.39
N GLN A 90 12.99 9.08 14.54
CA GLN A 90 12.09 10.13 14.07
C GLN A 90 10.71 10.00 14.71
N LEU A 91 10.12 11.11 15.12
CA LEU A 91 8.74 11.13 15.60
C LEU A 91 7.78 11.00 14.43
N LEU A 92 6.94 9.97 14.49
CA LEU A 92 5.92 9.68 13.49
C LEU A 92 4.53 9.84 14.12
N PRO A 93 3.70 10.79 13.68
CA PRO A 93 2.29 10.82 14.03
C PRO A 93 1.58 9.58 13.48
N VAL A 94 0.91 8.85 14.37
CA VAL A 94 0.09 7.69 14.01
C VAL A 94 -1.37 8.12 13.95
N VAL A 95 -1.96 7.98 12.78
CA VAL A 95 -3.32 8.42 12.45
C VAL A 95 -4.19 7.20 12.16
N ASP A 96 -5.33 7.13 12.82
CA ASP A 96 -6.36 6.13 12.52
C ASP A 96 -7.15 6.58 11.28
N LEU A 97 -6.88 5.97 10.15
CA LEU A 97 -7.49 6.35 8.88
C LEU A 97 -9.01 6.13 8.89
N ARG A 98 -9.47 5.04 9.51
CA ARG A 98 -10.90 4.75 9.64
C ARG A 98 -11.62 5.79 10.52
N ALA A 99 -11.02 6.15 11.65
CA ALA A 99 -11.55 7.19 12.52
C ALA A 99 -11.55 8.58 11.85
N PHE A 100 -10.50 8.89 11.07
CA PHE A 100 -10.44 10.11 10.26
C PHE A 100 -11.59 10.20 9.25
N LEU A 101 -11.93 9.08 8.60
CA LEU A 101 -13.05 8.99 7.66
C LEU A 101 -14.44 8.94 8.35
N GLY A 102 -14.49 9.04 9.69
CA GLY A 102 -15.74 9.06 10.43
C GLY A 102 -16.43 7.70 10.62
N SER A 103 -15.72 6.59 10.33
CA SER A 103 -16.26 5.23 10.39
C SER A 103 -15.86 4.47 11.68
N GLY A 104 -15.56 5.21 12.74
CA GLY A 104 -15.17 4.66 14.03
C GLY A 104 -13.68 4.28 14.11
N ALA A 105 -13.23 3.96 15.31
CA ALA A 105 -11.84 3.65 15.56
C ALA A 105 -11.48 2.23 15.07
N THR A 106 -10.26 2.09 14.53
CA THR A 106 -9.69 0.79 14.15
C THR A 106 -9.36 -0.02 15.40
N SER A 107 -9.84 -1.26 15.47
CA SER A 107 -9.44 -2.24 16.47
C SER A 107 -8.07 -2.80 16.12
N VAL A 108 -7.08 -2.59 16.99
CA VAL A 108 -5.72 -3.08 16.76
C VAL A 108 -5.65 -4.59 16.94
N THR A 109 -5.23 -5.29 15.91
CA THR A 109 -5.04 -6.74 15.88
C THR A 109 -3.62 -7.09 15.38
N ARG A 110 -3.31 -8.37 15.28
CA ARG A 110 -2.04 -8.83 14.65
C ARG A 110 -1.97 -8.51 13.15
N ALA A 111 -3.11 -8.37 12.47
CA ALA A 111 -3.17 -8.01 11.05
C ALA A 111 -2.98 -6.50 10.82
N THR A 112 -3.29 -5.68 11.81
CA THR A 112 -3.22 -4.22 11.72
C THR A 112 -1.83 -3.74 11.32
N ARG A 113 -1.78 -2.80 10.37
CA ARG A 113 -0.55 -2.23 9.86
C ARG A 113 -0.60 -0.71 9.87
N VAL A 114 0.58 -0.13 9.86
CA VAL A 114 0.78 1.31 9.67
C VAL A 114 1.50 1.51 8.33
N LEU A 115 0.84 2.22 7.43
CA LEU A 115 1.39 2.67 6.16
C LEU A 115 2.11 3.99 6.41
N VAL A 116 3.43 4.00 6.35
CA VAL A 116 4.23 5.22 6.53
C VAL A 116 4.24 5.99 5.21
N ALA A 117 3.64 7.16 5.21
CA ALA A 117 3.54 7.98 4.02
C ALA A 117 4.91 8.44 3.51
N ASN A 118 5.07 8.44 2.20
CA ASN A 118 6.22 9.02 1.51
C ASN A 118 5.89 10.46 1.10
N HIS A 119 5.82 11.35 2.09
CA HIS A 119 5.56 12.78 1.87
C HIS A 119 6.72 13.60 2.44
N ARG A 120 7.14 14.65 1.72
CA ARG A 120 8.35 15.43 2.10
C ARG A 120 8.14 16.26 3.37
N GLU A 121 6.96 16.83 3.55
CA GLU A 121 6.70 17.83 4.58
C GLU A 121 5.78 17.30 5.69
N ILE A 122 4.95 16.32 5.40
CA ILE A 122 3.93 15.82 6.33
C ILE A 122 4.24 14.37 6.68
N PRO A 123 5.00 14.12 7.76
CA PRO A 123 5.22 12.76 8.25
C PRO A 123 3.91 12.22 8.83
N ALA A 124 3.48 11.05 8.36
CA ALA A 124 2.30 10.39 8.88
C ALA A 124 2.40 8.86 8.73
N GLY A 125 1.94 8.16 9.75
CA GLY A 125 1.68 6.73 9.71
C GLY A 125 0.18 6.49 9.73
N LEU A 126 -0.38 5.96 8.65
CA LEU A 126 -1.79 5.70 8.48
C LEU A 126 -2.12 4.29 8.97
N LEU A 127 -2.91 4.18 10.04
CA LEU A 127 -3.35 2.90 10.58
C LEU A 127 -4.46 2.33 9.68
N VAL A 128 -4.26 1.09 9.23
CA VAL A 128 -5.19 0.31 8.41
C VAL A 128 -5.44 -1.06 9.01
N ASP A 129 -6.55 -1.70 8.66
CA ASP A 129 -6.92 -2.99 9.23
C ASP A 129 -5.92 -4.10 8.84
N GLU A 130 -5.49 -4.11 7.57
CA GLU A 130 -4.62 -5.14 7.02
C GLU A 130 -3.92 -4.62 5.75
N VAL A 131 -2.71 -5.10 5.48
CA VAL A 131 -2.03 -4.96 4.19
C VAL A 131 -1.97 -6.32 3.50
N MET A 132 -2.56 -6.40 2.31
CA MET A 132 -2.72 -7.62 1.53
C MET A 132 -1.57 -7.86 0.53
N GLY A 133 -0.54 -6.98 0.55
CA GLY A 133 0.63 -7.07 -0.32
C GLY A 133 0.52 -6.26 -1.60
N PHE A 134 1.47 -6.49 -2.51
CA PHE A 134 1.54 -5.77 -3.78
C PHE A 134 0.54 -6.32 -4.79
N ARG A 135 0.01 -5.41 -5.64
CA ARG A 135 -0.80 -5.74 -6.81
C ARG A 135 -0.24 -5.00 -8.01
N ARG A 136 -0.37 -5.61 -9.18
CA ARG A 136 0.07 -5.05 -10.45
C ARG A 136 -1.13 -4.93 -11.38
N PHE A 137 -1.21 -3.80 -12.02
CA PHE A 137 -2.24 -3.49 -13.02
C PHE A 137 -1.58 -2.84 -14.22
N TYR A 138 -2.29 -2.81 -15.34
CA TYR A 138 -1.87 -2.06 -16.51
C TYR A 138 -2.68 -0.75 -16.59
N ASP A 139 -2.09 0.28 -17.18
CA ASP A 139 -2.77 1.59 -17.32
C ASP A 139 -4.12 1.47 -18.04
N SER A 140 -4.26 0.50 -18.95
CA SER A 140 -5.52 0.21 -19.65
C SER A 140 -6.65 -0.30 -18.74
N GLU A 141 -6.34 -0.79 -17.54
CA GLU A 141 -7.30 -1.23 -16.53
C GLU A 141 -7.76 -0.08 -15.61
N PHE A 142 -7.12 1.10 -15.73
CA PHE A 142 -7.42 2.26 -14.90
C PHE A 142 -8.63 3.05 -15.45
N SER A 143 -9.49 3.48 -14.53
CA SER A 143 -10.61 4.38 -14.79
C SER A 143 -10.61 5.52 -13.78
N THR A 144 -10.92 6.71 -14.22
CA THR A 144 -11.15 7.88 -13.35
C THR A 144 -12.52 7.87 -12.70
N ASP A 145 -13.39 6.93 -13.08
CA ASP A 145 -14.70 6.77 -12.43
C ASP A 145 -14.49 6.34 -10.99
N LEU A 146 -15.02 7.12 -10.06
CA LEU A 146 -14.91 6.82 -8.64
C LEU A 146 -16.02 5.86 -8.22
N PRO A 147 -15.69 4.64 -7.79
CA PRO A 147 -16.71 3.74 -7.24
C PRO A 147 -17.22 4.28 -5.91
N PRO A 148 -18.50 4.06 -5.58
CA PRO A 148 -19.00 4.37 -4.25
C PRO A 148 -18.31 3.50 -3.21
N THR A 149 -17.99 4.07 -2.03
CA THR A 149 -17.34 3.37 -0.94
C THR A 149 -18.20 3.41 0.33
N LEU A 150 -18.15 2.38 1.14
CA LEU A 150 -18.83 2.36 2.45
C LEU A 150 -18.24 3.43 3.38
N LEU A 151 -16.96 3.73 3.23
CA LEU A 151 -16.23 4.72 4.03
C LEU A 151 -16.45 6.15 3.55
N ARG A 152 -17.17 6.37 2.44
CA ARG A 152 -17.43 7.69 1.83
C ARG A 152 -16.16 8.51 1.65
N CYS A 153 -15.12 7.86 1.14
CA CYS A 153 -13.79 8.44 0.98
C CYS A 153 -13.48 8.86 -0.45
N GLU A 154 -14.48 9.00 -1.32
CA GLU A 154 -14.36 9.27 -2.76
C GLU A 154 -13.46 10.49 -3.05
N ARG A 155 -13.51 11.52 -2.19
CA ARG A 155 -12.67 12.73 -2.32
C ARG A 155 -11.17 12.46 -2.20
N TYR A 156 -10.80 11.29 -1.67
CA TYR A 156 -9.41 10.85 -1.53
C TYR A 156 -9.03 9.75 -2.51
N LEU A 157 -9.92 9.43 -3.46
CA LEU A 157 -9.64 8.47 -4.51
C LEU A 157 -9.09 9.17 -5.76
N ALA A 158 -8.08 8.56 -6.38
CA ALA A 158 -7.54 8.99 -7.67
C ALA A 158 -8.26 8.36 -8.86
N GLY A 159 -9.01 7.29 -8.62
CA GLY A 159 -9.68 6.47 -9.63
C GLY A 159 -9.85 5.05 -9.13
N ALA A 160 -9.98 4.10 -10.04
CA ALA A 160 -10.03 2.68 -9.73
C ALA A 160 -9.45 1.84 -10.86
N PHE A 161 -8.83 0.70 -10.53
CA PHE A 161 -8.52 -0.34 -11.49
C PHE A 161 -9.69 -1.33 -11.57
N LYS A 162 -10.01 -1.76 -12.78
CA LYS A 162 -11.08 -2.71 -13.07
C LYS A 162 -10.49 -3.95 -13.73
N ARG A 163 -10.64 -5.12 -13.08
CA ARG A 163 -10.21 -6.41 -13.64
C ARG A 163 -11.35 -7.42 -13.55
N GLY A 164 -11.99 -7.69 -14.69
CA GLY A 164 -13.21 -8.48 -14.71
C GLY A 164 -14.31 -7.83 -13.89
N ALA A 165 -14.85 -8.55 -12.89
CA ALA A 165 -15.87 -8.04 -11.97
C ALA A 165 -15.28 -7.31 -10.75
N GLU A 166 -13.96 -7.36 -10.56
CA GLU A 166 -13.30 -6.72 -9.42
C GLU A 166 -13.02 -5.25 -9.71
N VAL A 167 -13.37 -4.40 -8.75
CA VAL A 167 -13.06 -2.97 -8.77
C VAL A 167 -12.17 -2.65 -7.58
N TRP A 168 -11.03 -2.03 -7.86
CA TRP A 168 -10.02 -1.70 -6.88
C TRP A 168 -9.84 -0.19 -6.79
N PRO A 169 -10.51 0.51 -5.85
CA PRO A 169 -10.35 1.94 -5.67
C PRO A 169 -8.91 2.30 -5.31
N VAL A 170 -8.36 3.32 -5.94
CA VAL A 170 -7.00 3.83 -5.69
C VAL A 170 -7.09 5.00 -4.72
N PHE A 171 -6.65 4.80 -3.50
CA PHE A 171 -6.60 5.82 -2.46
C PHE A 171 -5.33 6.66 -2.61
N SER A 172 -5.46 7.98 -2.65
CA SER A 172 -4.34 8.92 -2.71
C SER A 172 -3.98 9.42 -1.31
N VAL A 173 -2.84 8.97 -0.81
CA VAL A 173 -2.28 9.44 0.46
C VAL A 173 -1.90 10.91 0.35
N ARG A 174 -1.40 11.35 -0.79
CA ARG A 174 -1.07 12.76 -1.03
C ARG A 174 -2.30 13.65 -0.86
N THR A 175 -3.38 13.34 -1.56
CA THR A 175 -4.64 14.12 -1.47
C THR A 175 -5.18 14.14 -0.04
N LEU A 176 -5.06 13.04 0.70
CA LEU A 176 -5.42 12.98 2.10
C LEU A 176 -4.58 13.94 2.94
N LEU A 177 -3.25 13.83 2.88
CA LEU A 177 -2.32 14.59 3.74
C LEU A 177 -2.39 16.09 3.47
N GLU A 178 -2.57 16.49 2.21
CA GLU A 178 -2.68 17.89 1.80
C GLU A 178 -4.08 18.48 2.06
N SER A 179 -5.05 17.67 2.48
CA SER A 179 -6.40 18.16 2.77
C SER A 179 -6.44 19.03 4.03
N GLN A 180 -7.24 20.11 3.98
CA GLN A 180 -7.44 20.98 5.13
C GLN A 180 -7.94 20.19 6.36
N ALA A 181 -8.79 19.20 6.16
CA ALA A 181 -9.31 18.35 7.24
C ALA A 181 -8.20 17.58 7.96
N PHE A 182 -7.17 17.12 7.22
CA PHE A 182 -6.04 16.41 7.81
C PHE A 182 -5.07 17.36 8.51
N LEU A 183 -4.80 18.51 7.91
CA LEU A 183 -3.88 19.52 8.48
C LEU A 183 -4.42 20.13 9.80
N GLN A 184 -5.72 20.12 10.00
CA GLN A 184 -6.37 20.55 11.23
C GLN A 184 -6.42 19.42 12.29
N ALA A 185 -5.27 18.83 12.62
CA ALA A 185 -5.16 17.73 13.58
C ALA A 185 -5.37 18.13 15.04
N ALA A 186 -5.28 19.42 15.36
CA ALA A 186 -5.61 19.92 16.69
C ALA A 186 -7.13 19.94 16.91
N ALA A 187 -7.57 19.55 18.11
CA ALA A 187 -8.96 19.75 18.53
C ALA A 187 -9.18 21.24 18.85
N SER A 188 -10.29 21.77 18.37
CA SER A 188 -10.73 23.14 18.66
C SER A 188 -11.26 23.21 20.07
#